data_badfde30a6c494c925c0d22256102a82
#
_entry.id   badfde30a6c494c925c0d22256102a82
#
_cell.length_a   1.000
_cell.length_b   1.000
_cell.length_c   1.000
_cell.angle_alpha   90.00
_cell.angle_beta   90.00
_cell.angle_gamma   90.00
#
_symmetry.space_group_name_H-M   'P 1'
#
loop_
_entity.id
_entity.type
_entity.pdbx_description
1 polymer ?
#
loop_
_entity_poly.entity_id
_entity_poly.type
_entity_poly.pdbx_seq_one_letter_code
_entity_poly.pdbx_strand_id
1 'polypeptide(L)'
;MKIDKKIYKKLLQVPPGKITTYGELSRAINLKNGQRVIGQIMKNNPSPIIVPCHRVVKSNREIGGYAFGVDIKRDMLTKEGICIKNDKIENFEKSF
;
A
#
# COMPACT_ATOMS: atom_id res chain seq x y z
N MET A 1 -0.49 22.41 -3.76
CA MET A 1 0.10 21.13 -3.38
C MET A 1 -0.94 20.04 -3.48
N LYS A 2 -0.61 19.05 -4.18
CA LYS A 2 -1.57 17.99 -4.43
C LYS A 2 -1.47 16.90 -3.37
N ILE A 3 -2.61 16.34 -3.02
CA ILE A 3 -2.70 15.25 -2.06
C ILE A 3 -1.87 14.06 -2.54
N ASP A 4 -1.91 13.78 -3.85
CA ASP A 4 -1.18 12.67 -4.45
C ASP A 4 0.34 12.77 -4.20
N LYS A 5 0.92 13.95 -4.29
CA LYS A 5 2.35 14.13 -4.02
C LYS A 5 2.68 13.82 -2.56
N LYS A 6 1.81 14.23 -1.64
CA LYS A 6 2.00 13.92 -0.21
C LYS A 6 1.95 12.42 0.03
N ILE A 7 1.02 11.74 -0.61
CA ILE A 7 0.87 10.29 -0.49
C ILE A 7 2.10 9.57 -1.05
N TYR A 8 2.54 9.95 -2.24
CA TYR A 8 3.70 9.32 -2.88
C TYR A 8 4.96 9.51 -2.02
N LYS A 9 5.13 10.69 -1.44
CA LYS A 9 6.26 10.97 -0.56
C LYS A 9 6.24 10.08 0.69
N LYS A 10 5.07 9.92 1.30
CA LYS A 10 4.93 9.03 2.46
C LYS A 10 5.20 7.58 2.06
N LEU A 11 4.71 7.17 0.91
CA LEU A 11 4.86 5.80 0.43
C LEU A 11 6.32 5.46 0.15
N LEU A 12 7.10 6.42 -0.34
CA LEU A 12 8.53 6.24 -0.58
C LEU A 12 9.31 5.93 0.71
N GLN A 13 8.73 6.23 1.87
CA GLN A 13 9.36 5.94 3.15
C GLN A 13 9.13 4.51 3.63
N VAL A 14 8.30 3.74 2.93
CA VAL A 14 8.01 2.35 3.28
C VAL A 14 9.03 1.45 2.60
N PRO A 15 9.97 0.83 3.36
CA PRO A 15 11.02 0.02 2.77
C PRO A 15 10.52 -1.36 2.36
N PRO A 16 11.30 -2.11 1.55
CA PRO A 16 10.98 -3.50 1.27
C PRO A 16 10.86 -4.30 2.57
N GLY A 17 9.91 -5.21 2.62
CA GLY A 17 9.65 -6.01 3.83
C GLY A 17 8.69 -5.35 4.80
N LYS A 18 8.25 -4.13 4.50
CA LYS A 18 7.29 -3.41 5.32
C LYS A 18 6.08 -3.05 4.49
N ILE A 19 4.97 -2.79 5.17
CA ILE A 19 3.70 -2.41 4.52
C ILE A 19 3.12 -1.20 5.22
N THR A 20 2.14 -0.57 4.56
CA THR A 20 1.28 0.42 5.17
C THR A 20 -0.15 0.13 4.74
N THR A 21 -1.10 0.87 5.26
CA THR A 21 -2.51 0.69 4.89
C THR A 21 -3.07 1.98 4.31
N TYR A 22 -4.19 1.84 3.60
CA TYR A 22 -4.91 3.00 3.10
C TYR A 22 -5.31 3.93 4.26
N GLY A 23 -5.69 3.36 5.40
CA GLY A 23 -6.03 4.13 6.59
C GLY A 23 -4.84 4.88 7.18
N GLU A 24 -3.67 4.25 7.22
CA GLU A 24 -2.46 4.89 7.71
C GLU A 24 -2.06 6.08 6.82
N LEU A 25 -2.11 5.90 5.51
CA LEU A 25 -1.81 6.98 4.58
C LEU A 25 -2.80 8.13 4.73
N SER A 26 -4.07 7.81 4.89
CA SER A 26 -5.12 8.81 5.10
C SER A 26 -4.84 9.64 6.37
N ARG A 27 -4.50 8.96 7.46
CA ARG A 27 -4.16 9.64 8.72
C ARG A 27 -2.91 10.51 8.59
N ALA A 28 -1.92 10.01 7.87
CA ALA A 28 -0.65 10.71 7.70
C ALA A 28 -0.81 12.09 7.05
N ILE A 29 -1.85 12.28 6.27
CA ILE A 29 -2.14 13.56 5.61
C ILE A 29 -3.37 14.24 6.18
N ASN A 30 -3.85 13.77 7.36
CA ASN A 30 -5.00 14.33 8.06
C ASN A 30 -6.28 14.33 7.21
N LEU A 31 -6.45 13.31 6.39
CA LEU A 31 -7.62 13.15 5.54
C LEU A 31 -8.57 12.13 6.17
N LYS A 32 -9.69 12.60 6.69
CA LYS A 32 -10.65 11.74 7.35
C LYS A 32 -11.41 10.90 6.32
N ASN A 33 -11.49 9.59 6.58
CA ASN A 33 -12.19 8.66 5.69
C ASN A 33 -11.69 8.74 4.25
N GLY A 34 -10.37 8.90 4.09
CA GLY A 34 -9.76 9.12 2.80
C GLY A 34 -9.36 7.87 2.05
N GLN A 35 -9.73 6.66 2.53
CA GLN A 35 -9.27 5.41 1.91
C GLN A 35 -9.64 5.32 0.43
N ARG A 36 -10.83 5.77 0.05
CA ARG A 36 -11.26 5.75 -1.35
C ARG A 36 -10.38 6.67 -2.20
N VAL A 37 -10.09 7.86 -1.68
CA VAL A 37 -9.23 8.82 -2.37
C VAL A 37 -7.81 8.25 -2.53
N ILE A 38 -7.29 7.64 -1.47
CA ILE A 38 -5.97 7.01 -1.50
C ILE A 38 -5.96 5.90 -2.55
N GLY A 39 -6.99 5.07 -2.59
CA GLY A 39 -7.09 4.00 -3.58
C GLY A 39 -7.06 4.54 -5.00
N GLN A 40 -7.74 5.66 -5.26
CA GLN A 40 -7.76 6.28 -6.58
C GLN A 40 -6.37 6.84 -6.94
N ILE A 41 -5.67 7.43 -5.97
CA ILE A 41 -4.31 7.94 -6.17
C ILE A 41 -3.36 6.80 -6.51
N MET A 42 -3.48 5.66 -5.81
CA MET A 42 -2.66 4.48 -6.10
C MET A 42 -2.90 3.98 -7.51
N LYS A 43 -4.15 3.98 -7.95
CA LYS A 43 -4.52 3.53 -9.28
C LYS A 43 -3.87 4.40 -10.36
N ASN A 44 -3.70 5.69 -10.09
CA ASN A 44 -3.14 6.66 -11.02
C ASN A 44 -1.64 6.90 -10.84
N ASN A 45 -0.97 6.05 -10.05
CA ASN A 45 0.46 6.17 -9.81
C ASN A 45 1.23 6.02 -11.13
N PRO A 46 1.99 7.06 -11.56
CA PRO A 46 2.72 7.00 -12.82
C PRO A 46 3.96 6.12 -12.77
N SER A 47 4.44 5.77 -11.59
CA SER A 47 5.67 4.99 -11.43
C SER A 47 5.48 3.91 -10.35
N PRO A 48 4.69 2.85 -10.63
CA PRO A 48 4.28 1.90 -9.58
C PRO A 48 5.42 1.12 -8.94
N ILE A 49 6.57 1.01 -9.58
CA ILE A 49 7.72 0.31 -9.01
C ILE A 49 8.53 1.25 -8.13
N ILE A 50 8.77 2.46 -8.61
CA ILE A 50 9.55 3.47 -7.88
C ILE A 50 8.78 3.96 -6.65
N VAL A 51 7.49 4.30 -6.85
CA VAL A 51 6.58 4.60 -5.75
C VAL A 51 5.89 3.29 -5.38
N PRO A 52 6.24 2.67 -4.25
CA PRO A 52 5.89 1.27 -3.98
C PRO A 52 4.43 1.09 -3.56
N CYS A 53 3.49 1.35 -4.46
CA CYS A 53 2.07 1.24 -4.15
C CYS A 53 1.64 -0.20 -3.85
N HIS A 54 2.45 -1.19 -4.22
CA HIS A 54 2.19 -2.59 -3.86
C HIS A 54 2.30 -2.83 -2.36
N ARG A 55 2.93 -1.92 -1.61
CA ARG A 55 3.08 -2.04 -0.15
C ARG A 55 1.90 -1.44 0.62
N VAL A 56 0.87 -0.98 -0.07
CA VAL A 56 -0.36 -0.47 0.56
C VAL A 56 -1.38 -1.59 0.58
N VAL A 57 -1.81 -1.98 1.77
CA VAL A 57 -2.77 -3.06 1.96
C VAL A 57 -3.97 -2.55 2.76
N LYS A 58 -5.00 -3.38 2.87
CA LYS A 58 -6.20 -3.00 3.62
C LYS A 58 -6.00 -3.17 5.12
N SER A 59 -6.69 -2.37 5.90
CA SER A 59 -6.62 -2.44 7.36
C SER A 59 -7.15 -3.76 7.92
N ASN A 60 -7.97 -4.49 7.15
CA ASN A 60 -8.48 -5.80 7.54
C ASN A 60 -7.51 -6.94 7.18
N ARG A 61 -6.25 -6.60 6.82
CA ARG A 61 -5.16 -7.52 6.49
C ARG A 61 -5.21 -8.08 5.06
N GLU A 62 -6.26 -7.80 4.30
CA GLU A 62 -6.30 -8.21 2.89
C GLU A 62 -5.32 -7.40 2.07
N ILE A 63 -4.71 -8.04 1.06
CA ILE A 63 -3.69 -7.36 0.27
C ILE A 63 -4.24 -6.24 -0.61
N GLY A 64 -5.53 -6.29 -0.97
CA GLY A 64 -6.14 -5.24 -1.78
C GLY A 64 -5.77 -5.33 -3.25
N GLY A 65 -6.22 -4.33 -4.02
CA GLY A 65 -5.98 -4.28 -5.45
C GLY A 65 -4.62 -3.70 -5.81
N TYR A 66 -4.26 -3.80 -7.09
CA TYR A 66 -3.01 -3.28 -7.61
C TYR A 66 -3.17 -2.98 -9.09
N ALA A 67 -2.45 -1.94 -9.58
CA ALA A 67 -2.54 -1.51 -10.98
C ALA A 67 -2.18 -2.62 -11.97
N PHE A 68 -1.21 -3.46 -11.64
CA PHE A 68 -0.75 -4.56 -12.49
C PHE A 68 -1.41 -5.90 -12.14
N GLY A 69 -2.40 -5.89 -11.28
CA GLY A 69 -3.12 -7.08 -10.87
C GLY A 69 -2.69 -7.61 -9.52
N VAL A 70 -3.63 -8.27 -8.83
CA VAL A 70 -3.41 -8.76 -7.47
C VAL A 70 -2.35 -9.86 -7.41
N ASP A 71 -2.25 -10.67 -8.47
CA ASP A 71 -1.26 -11.74 -8.52
C ASP A 71 0.17 -11.18 -8.53
N ILE A 72 0.39 -10.11 -9.28
CA ILE A 72 1.68 -9.41 -9.31
C ILE A 72 1.99 -8.81 -7.95
N LYS A 73 0.99 -8.18 -7.32
CA LYS A 73 1.15 -7.60 -5.99
C LYS A 73 1.55 -8.66 -4.96
N ARG A 74 0.85 -9.80 -4.98
CA ARG A 74 1.16 -10.91 -4.08
C ARG A 74 2.59 -11.39 -4.26
N ASP A 75 3.01 -11.56 -5.51
CA ASP A 75 4.36 -12.00 -5.82
C ASP A 75 5.41 -11.00 -5.34
N MET A 76 5.19 -9.72 -5.58
CA MET A 76 6.13 -8.67 -5.15
C MET A 76 6.27 -8.63 -3.64
N LEU A 77 5.16 -8.69 -2.91
CA LEU A 77 5.18 -8.69 -1.44
C LEU A 77 5.87 -9.94 -0.90
N THR A 78 5.59 -11.09 -1.48
CA THR A 78 6.22 -12.34 -1.08
C THR A 78 7.72 -12.28 -1.25
N LYS A 79 8.20 -11.72 -2.37
CA LYS A 79 9.62 -11.57 -2.62
C LYS A 79 10.30 -10.61 -1.64
N GLU A 80 9.52 -9.70 -1.08
CA GLU A 80 10.03 -8.78 -0.06
C GLU A 80 9.98 -9.35 1.36
N GLY A 81 9.55 -10.59 1.50
CA GLY A 81 9.51 -11.26 2.79
C GLY A 81 8.19 -11.18 3.54
N ILE A 82 7.15 -10.67 2.89
CA ILE A 82 5.82 -10.61 3.50
C ILE A 82 5.14 -11.97 3.32
N CYS A 83 4.67 -12.54 4.41
CA CYS A 83 3.96 -13.83 4.36
C CYS A 83 2.48 -13.58 4.12
N ILE A 84 1.94 -14.20 3.05
CA ILE A 84 0.55 -14.06 2.66
C ILE A 84 -0.11 -15.42 2.65
N LYS A 85 -1.28 -15.53 3.28
CA LYS A 85 -2.06 -16.75 3.31
C LYS A 85 -3.53 -16.39 3.09
N ASN A 86 -4.18 -17.04 2.12
CA ASN A 86 -5.58 -16.76 1.76
C ASN A 86 -5.81 -15.28 1.48
N ASP A 87 -4.87 -14.65 0.76
CA ASP A 87 -4.86 -13.22 0.38
C ASP A 87 -4.87 -12.28 1.57
N LYS A 88 -4.42 -12.75 2.73
CA LYS A 88 -4.27 -11.93 3.93
C LYS A 88 -2.83 -11.95 4.40
N ILE A 89 -2.40 -10.82 4.96
CA ILE A 89 -1.04 -10.68 5.48
C ILE A 89 -0.94 -11.40 6.82
N GLU A 90 -0.01 -12.33 6.93
CA GLU A 90 0.33 -12.92 8.23
C GLU A 90 1.28 -11.98 8.98
N ASN A 91 1.27 -12.03 10.30
CA ASN A 91 2.08 -11.14 11.14
C ASN A 91 1.90 -9.66 10.76
N PHE A 92 0.66 -9.28 10.52
CA PHE A 92 0.29 -7.97 10.01
C PHE A 92 0.91 -6.84 10.83
N GLU A 93 0.77 -6.88 12.16
CA GLU A 93 1.27 -5.82 13.04
C GLU A 93 2.79 -5.70 13.02
N LYS A 94 3.49 -6.78 12.73
CA LYS A 94 4.97 -6.79 12.68
C LYS A 94 5.52 -6.32 11.36
N SER A 95 4.66 -6.14 10.35
CA SER A 95 5.09 -5.77 9.00
C SER A 95 5.12 -4.26 8.76
N PHE A 96 4.74 -3.48 9.74
CA PHE A 96 4.78 -2.02 9.63
C PHE A 96 6.16 -1.45 9.90
#